data_c14fd813e3056af6f2cdf17c6411bcd2
#
_entry.id   c14fd813e3056af6f2cdf17c6411bcd2
#
_cell.length_a   1.000
_cell.length_b   1.000
_cell.length_c   1.000
_cell.angle_alpha   90.00
_cell.angle_beta   90.00
_cell.angle_gamma   90.00
#
_symmetry.space_group_name_H-M   'P 1'
#
loop_
_entity.id
_entity.type
_entity.pdbx_description
1 polymer ?
#
loop_
_entity_poly.entity_id
_entity_poly.type
_entity_poly.pdbx_seq_one_letter_code
_entity_poly.pdbx_strand_id
1 'polypeptide(L)'
;MSWYNEAIFYHIYPLGLTGAPKQNEYTEPVHRLNTLLPWIDHIKEIGCTALYIGPLFESVGHGYETTDYKKLDSRLGTNEDLTAFVKACHDKKIKVIFDGVFNHTGRDFFAFKDIQQNRENSRYLNWYCNVNFWGNNEYNDGFSYDNWGGYNLLVKLNQRNPEVQDYICDVIRYWVSEFDVDGIRLDAADVLDFDFMRALRRTAEEVKPDFWLMGEVIHGDYSRWVNGETLHSVTNYALHKALYSGHNDHNYFEIAHTVKYLQNMGNLDLYNFVDNHDVERIHTKLSNKAHFTPVHILLYTLPGVPSIYYGSEFGIEGRKERSSDDSLRPALNLEDYESALSDNPCTALIAALGKIRQNTPALSYGSYKELQLTNRQFAFARDLDNMRVIITVNNDDNDAWMNLPAGNAAEYVGTLTGQKVAVEGGFINVCVGANSGEIWVPSEETSVPETFSENKHSIVEETPVTQEEVKNEGSTETKATPAASVQEAANTKEDTDETPASAEKEPVNYDPNKAPEDMSIEELQAGILAKMANNGSVTDQMKKTVYDNIWHDSLVNWLKSFR
;
A
#
# COMPACT_ATOMS: atom_id res chain seq x y z
N MET A 1 19.56 -6.30 -0.31
CA MET A 1 18.19 -6.18 0.25
C MET A 1 17.96 -4.72 0.51
N SER A 2 16.85 -4.18 0.01
CA SER A 2 16.57 -2.76 0.13
C SER A 2 15.89 -2.46 1.47
N TRP A 3 16.10 -1.28 2.03
CA TRP A 3 15.60 -0.87 3.34
C TRP A 3 14.07 -1.01 3.47
N TYR A 4 13.33 -0.81 2.39
CA TYR A 4 11.87 -0.84 2.38
C TYR A 4 11.27 -2.24 2.56
N ASN A 5 12.02 -3.33 2.31
CA ASN A 5 11.53 -4.69 2.56
C ASN A 5 11.38 -4.97 4.07
N GLU A 6 12.17 -4.31 4.92
CA GLU A 6 12.12 -4.41 6.38
C GLU A 6 11.35 -3.27 7.04
N ALA A 7 10.89 -2.29 6.24
CA ALA A 7 10.25 -1.11 6.78
C ALA A 7 8.94 -1.43 7.52
N ILE A 8 8.71 -0.65 8.56
CA ILE A 8 7.43 -0.52 9.26
C ILE A 8 7.11 0.97 9.21
N PHE A 9 6.10 1.32 8.44
CA PHE A 9 5.76 2.71 8.20
C PHE A 9 4.87 3.28 9.30
N TYR A 10 5.10 4.53 9.62
CA TYR A 10 4.15 5.42 10.26
C TYR A 10 3.69 6.45 9.24
N HIS A 11 2.39 6.70 9.14
CA HIS A 11 1.83 7.61 8.15
C HIS A 11 1.25 8.84 8.82
N ILE A 12 1.70 10.04 8.42
CA ILE A 12 1.22 11.32 8.92
C ILE A 12 0.59 12.14 7.78
N TYR A 13 -0.62 12.63 8.02
CA TYR A 13 -1.22 13.73 7.26
C TYR A 13 -0.95 15.04 8.02
N PRO A 14 0.06 15.83 7.62
CA PRO A 14 0.63 16.86 8.49
C PRO A 14 -0.29 18.06 8.71
N LEU A 15 -1.06 18.48 7.71
CA LEU A 15 -2.03 19.59 7.86
C LEU A 15 -3.09 19.29 8.92
N GLY A 16 -3.57 18.03 8.98
CA GLY A 16 -4.50 17.59 10.00
C GLY A 16 -3.83 17.49 11.36
N LEU A 17 -2.78 16.68 11.49
CA LEU A 17 -2.12 16.40 12.77
C LEU A 17 -1.70 17.68 13.50
N THR A 18 -1.19 18.67 12.76
CA THR A 18 -0.74 19.95 13.33
C THR A 18 -1.87 20.97 13.55
N GLY A 19 -3.13 20.66 13.20
CA GLY A 19 -4.23 21.60 13.28
C GLY A 19 -4.07 22.82 12.37
N ALA A 20 -3.46 22.66 11.20
CA ALA A 20 -3.30 23.75 10.24
C ALA A 20 -4.65 24.26 9.73
N PRO A 21 -4.79 25.55 9.38
CA PRO A 21 -6.00 26.08 8.76
C PRO A 21 -6.38 25.32 7.48
N LYS A 22 -7.70 25.13 7.26
CA LYS A 22 -8.20 24.39 6.08
C LYS A 22 -7.87 25.07 4.75
N GLN A 23 -7.85 26.41 4.73
CA GLN A 23 -7.50 27.20 3.57
C GLN A 23 -6.14 27.85 3.78
N ASN A 24 -5.33 27.87 2.73
CA ASN A 24 -4.06 28.57 2.73
C ASN A 24 -4.29 30.03 2.31
N GLU A 25 -4.01 30.95 3.21
CA GLU A 25 -4.07 32.39 2.93
C GLU A 25 -2.75 32.93 2.37
N TYR A 26 -1.75 32.07 2.15
CA TYR A 26 -0.40 32.40 1.63
C TYR A 26 0.28 33.52 2.43
N THR A 27 0.09 33.48 3.75
CA THR A 27 0.70 34.43 4.70
C THR A 27 2.14 34.01 5.04
N GLU A 28 2.76 34.77 5.96
CA GLU A 28 4.07 34.38 6.53
C GLU A 28 4.03 32.96 7.10
N PRO A 29 5.09 32.18 6.91
CA PRO A 29 5.14 30.78 7.37
C PRO A 29 4.88 30.64 8.88
N VAL A 30 4.12 29.63 9.25
CA VAL A 30 3.90 29.24 10.64
C VAL A 30 4.54 27.89 10.88
N HIS A 31 5.55 27.81 11.72
CA HIS A 31 6.43 26.65 11.93
C HIS A 31 5.75 25.46 12.65
N ARG A 32 4.56 25.03 12.15
CA ARG A 32 3.80 23.92 12.74
C ARG A 32 4.50 22.58 12.60
N LEU A 33 5.28 22.38 11.55
CA LEU A 33 6.03 21.13 11.37
C LEU A 33 6.94 20.83 12.57
N ASN A 34 7.45 21.86 13.24
CA ASN A 34 8.31 21.69 14.42
C ASN A 34 7.56 21.07 15.61
N THR A 35 6.22 21.14 15.65
CA THR A 35 5.41 20.45 16.68
C THR A 35 5.42 18.93 16.50
N LEU A 36 5.85 18.45 15.34
CA LEU A 36 5.98 17.03 15.04
C LEU A 36 7.34 16.43 15.46
N LEU A 37 8.31 17.23 15.88
CA LEU A 37 9.62 16.72 16.33
C LEU A 37 9.50 15.67 17.46
N PRO A 38 8.67 15.85 18.50
CA PRO A 38 8.48 14.83 19.54
C PRO A 38 7.87 13.52 19.00
N TRP A 39 7.07 13.59 17.92
CA TRP A 39 6.51 12.39 17.29
C TRP A 39 7.56 11.45 16.73
N ILE A 40 8.75 11.95 16.39
CA ILE A 40 9.86 11.11 15.88
C ILE A 40 10.28 10.09 16.92
N ASP A 41 10.34 10.48 18.20
CA ASP A 41 10.65 9.56 19.29
C ASP A 41 9.52 8.56 19.52
N HIS A 42 8.26 8.99 19.52
CA HIS A 42 7.10 8.11 19.58
C HIS A 42 7.09 7.06 18.45
N ILE A 43 7.30 7.50 17.20
CA ILE A 43 7.41 6.62 16.02
C ILE A 43 8.46 5.54 16.24
N LYS A 44 9.62 5.93 16.81
CA LYS A 44 10.69 4.99 17.11
C LYS A 44 10.32 4.03 18.23
N GLU A 45 9.66 4.50 19.27
CA GLU A 45 9.26 3.72 20.45
C GLU A 45 8.22 2.65 20.12
N ILE A 46 7.26 2.95 19.23
CA ILE A 46 6.30 1.96 18.74
C ILE A 46 6.87 1.03 17.66
N GLY A 47 8.17 1.13 17.37
CA GLY A 47 8.89 0.22 16.49
C GLY A 47 8.74 0.51 15.00
N CYS A 48 8.29 1.70 14.59
CA CYS A 48 8.32 2.10 13.19
C CYS A 48 9.73 2.52 12.76
N THR A 49 10.09 2.23 11.51
CA THR A 49 11.42 2.45 10.93
C THR A 49 11.38 3.38 9.72
N ALA A 50 10.20 3.73 9.27
CA ALA A 50 9.97 4.64 8.15
C ALA A 50 8.75 5.54 8.42
N LEU A 51 8.80 6.74 7.86
CA LEU A 51 7.73 7.73 7.92
C LEU A 51 7.25 8.03 6.50
N TYR A 52 5.96 7.87 6.25
CA TYR A 52 5.27 8.49 5.13
C TYR A 52 4.59 9.76 5.64
N ILE A 53 4.98 10.92 5.10
CA ILE A 53 4.42 12.21 5.48
C ILE A 53 4.00 12.99 4.24
N GLY A 54 2.75 13.43 4.21
CA GLY A 54 2.23 14.23 3.11
C GLY A 54 0.71 14.33 3.09
N PRO A 55 0.21 15.21 2.19
CA PRO A 55 0.97 16.15 1.34
C PRO A 55 1.64 17.28 2.13
N LEU A 56 2.79 17.77 1.65
CA LEU A 56 3.65 18.72 2.37
C LEU A 56 3.77 20.08 1.68
N PHE A 57 3.64 20.13 0.34
CA PHE A 57 4.02 21.29 -0.44
C PHE A 57 2.88 22.29 -0.60
N GLU A 58 3.25 23.54 -0.94
CA GLU A 58 2.32 24.66 -1.01
C GLU A 58 1.06 24.30 -1.81
N SER A 59 -0.10 24.49 -1.20
CA SER A 59 -1.39 24.08 -1.74
C SER A 59 -2.50 25.04 -1.34
N VAL A 60 -3.67 24.92 -1.99
CA VAL A 60 -4.81 25.80 -1.74
C VAL A 60 -5.53 25.43 -0.42
N GLY A 61 -5.75 24.14 -0.19
CA GLY A 61 -6.59 23.67 0.92
C GLY A 61 -6.10 22.37 1.56
N HIS A 62 -6.56 21.24 1.09
CA HIS A 62 -6.28 19.94 1.72
C HIS A 62 -4.90 19.33 1.36
N GLY A 63 -4.07 20.05 0.59
CA GLY A 63 -2.71 19.62 0.29
C GLY A 63 -2.56 18.99 -1.09
N TYR A 64 -3.62 18.50 -1.69
CA TYR A 64 -3.58 17.86 -3.02
C TYR A 64 -3.77 18.86 -4.17
N GLU A 65 -4.11 20.11 -3.91
CA GLU A 65 -4.15 21.21 -4.87
C GLU A 65 -2.81 21.94 -4.91
N THR A 66 -1.75 21.23 -5.29
CA THR A 66 -0.37 21.75 -5.25
C THR A 66 -0.20 22.98 -6.12
N THR A 67 0.37 24.05 -5.54
CA THR A 67 0.66 25.32 -6.23
C THR A 67 2.16 25.57 -6.39
N ASP A 68 2.99 24.94 -5.57
CA ASP A 68 4.44 24.94 -5.70
C ASP A 68 5.04 23.67 -5.10
N TYR A 69 5.66 22.82 -5.92
CA TYR A 69 6.29 21.55 -5.49
C TYR A 69 7.64 21.73 -4.76
N LYS A 70 8.22 22.93 -4.78
CA LYS A 70 9.56 23.18 -4.21
C LYS A 70 9.52 24.04 -2.95
N LYS A 71 8.33 24.38 -2.49
CA LYS A 71 8.09 25.19 -1.29
C LYS A 71 7.22 24.41 -0.32
N LEU A 72 7.69 24.24 0.93
CA LEU A 72 6.86 23.73 2.00
C LEU A 72 5.62 24.61 2.15
N ASP A 73 4.47 24.00 2.42
CA ASP A 73 3.22 24.74 2.68
C ASP A 73 3.43 25.72 3.82
N SER A 74 3.10 27.00 3.58
CA SER A 74 3.31 28.07 4.56
C SER A 74 2.57 27.87 5.87
N ARG A 75 1.52 27.03 5.87
CA ARG A 75 0.83 26.62 7.08
C ARG A 75 1.64 25.65 7.94
N LEU A 76 2.64 24.96 7.37
CA LEU A 76 3.53 24.01 8.04
C LEU A 76 4.87 24.62 8.43
N GLY A 77 5.39 25.56 7.64
CA GLY A 77 6.69 26.19 7.92
C GLY A 77 7.46 26.60 6.68
N THR A 78 8.79 26.46 6.77
CA THR A 78 9.73 26.77 5.70
C THR A 78 10.46 25.51 5.22
N ASN A 79 11.19 25.61 4.10
CA ASN A 79 12.02 24.49 3.61
C ASN A 79 13.11 24.10 4.62
N GLU A 80 13.64 25.05 5.37
CA GLU A 80 14.61 24.81 6.44
C GLU A 80 14.00 23.95 7.55
N ASP A 81 12.73 24.19 7.92
CA ASP A 81 12.01 23.35 8.91
C ASP A 81 11.89 21.90 8.37
N LEU A 82 11.55 21.72 7.10
CA LEU A 82 11.42 20.40 6.48
C LEU A 82 12.78 19.68 6.41
N THR A 83 13.83 20.37 6.01
CA THR A 83 15.20 19.83 5.99
C THR A 83 15.63 19.39 7.40
N ALA A 84 15.37 20.22 8.42
CA ALA A 84 15.69 19.91 9.81
C ALA A 84 14.86 18.71 10.32
N PHE A 85 13.58 18.62 9.96
CA PHE A 85 12.70 17.53 10.34
C PHE A 85 13.15 16.19 9.73
N VAL A 86 13.44 16.15 8.42
CA VAL A 86 13.94 14.92 7.77
C VAL A 86 15.26 14.49 8.35
N LYS A 87 16.17 15.46 8.60
CA LYS A 87 17.43 15.15 9.29
C LYS A 87 17.20 14.54 10.67
N ALA A 88 16.27 15.07 11.46
CA ALA A 88 15.94 14.53 12.78
C ALA A 88 15.40 13.09 12.70
N CYS A 89 14.60 12.77 11.67
CA CYS A 89 14.18 11.39 11.39
C CYS A 89 15.38 10.49 11.08
N HIS A 90 16.29 10.93 10.20
CA HIS A 90 17.49 10.18 9.84
C HIS A 90 18.44 9.96 11.03
N ASP A 91 18.59 10.94 11.89
CA ASP A 91 19.38 10.82 13.13
C ASP A 91 18.84 9.71 14.07
N LYS A 92 17.53 9.44 14.00
CA LYS A 92 16.85 8.31 14.69
C LYS A 92 16.76 7.04 13.83
N LYS A 93 17.38 7.00 12.64
CA LYS A 93 17.34 5.90 11.68
C LYS A 93 15.92 5.59 11.19
N ILE A 94 15.12 6.62 10.98
CA ILE A 94 13.80 6.56 10.37
C ILE A 94 13.95 7.09 8.94
N LYS A 95 13.59 6.27 7.96
CA LYS A 95 13.51 6.64 6.56
C LYS A 95 12.28 7.51 6.31
N VAL A 96 12.34 8.45 5.36
CA VAL A 96 11.24 9.39 5.09
C VAL A 96 10.83 9.34 3.63
N ILE A 97 9.52 9.19 3.37
CA ILE A 97 8.96 9.35 2.03
C ILE A 97 7.91 10.46 2.02
N PHE A 98 7.84 11.19 0.91
CA PHE A 98 6.89 12.27 0.68
C PHE A 98 5.72 11.85 -0.21
N ASP A 99 4.65 12.64 -0.19
CA ASP A 99 3.52 12.49 -1.12
C ASP A 99 3.80 13.28 -2.41
N GLY A 100 3.80 12.57 -3.53
CA GLY A 100 4.00 13.13 -4.87
C GLY A 100 2.68 13.25 -5.62
N VAL A 101 2.08 14.43 -5.59
CA VAL A 101 0.83 14.74 -6.29
C VAL A 101 1.15 15.15 -7.73
N PHE A 102 1.40 14.17 -8.61
CA PHE A 102 1.91 14.41 -9.96
C PHE A 102 0.89 14.19 -11.08
N ASN A 103 -0.33 13.77 -10.73
CA ASN A 103 -1.41 13.64 -11.70
C ASN A 103 -2.03 14.99 -12.09
N HIS A 104 -2.06 15.95 -11.15
CA HIS A 104 -2.73 17.23 -11.32
C HIS A 104 -2.02 18.31 -10.50
N THR A 105 -2.38 19.57 -10.73
CA THR A 105 -1.97 20.72 -9.92
C THR A 105 -3.20 21.47 -9.42
N GLY A 106 -3.01 22.32 -8.42
CA GLY A 106 -3.95 23.38 -8.08
C GLY A 106 -4.03 24.45 -9.16
N ARG A 107 -5.10 25.24 -9.12
CA ARG A 107 -5.34 26.33 -10.08
C ARG A 107 -4.34 27.51 -9.92
N ASP A 108 -3.75 27.62 -8.72
CA ASP A 108 -2.74 28.65 -8.43
C ASP A 108 -1.31 28.26 -8.84
N PHE A 109 -1.13 27.08 -9.42
CA PHE A 109 0.16 26.67 -9.98
C PHE A 109 0.59 27.59 -11.12
N PHE A 110 1.86 27.96 -11.18
CA PHE A 110 2.37 29.00 -12.11
C PHE A 110 1.98 28.78 -13.57
N ALA A 111 2.03 27.52 -14.05
CA ALA A 111 1.72 27.21 -15.44
C ALA A 111 0.22 27.36 -15.75
N PHE A 112 -0.65 27.02 -14.80
CA PHE A 112 -2.08 27.21 -14.98
C PHE A 112 -2.50 28.69 -14.86
N LYS A 113 -1.88 29.44 -13.94
CA LYS A 113 -2.06 30.90 -13.86
C LYS A 113 -1.67 31.61 -15.16
N ASP A 114 -0.61 31.17 -15.80
CA ASP A 114 -0.22 31.70 -17.11
C ASP A 114 -1.33 31.46 -18.16
N ILE A 115 -1.95 30.28 -18.17
CA ILE A 115 -3.09 29.99 -19.07
C ILE A 115 -4.28 30.91 -18.77
N GLN A 116 -4.61 31.13 -17.49
CA GLN A 116 -5.69 32.05 -17.10
C GLN A 116 -5.43 33.49 -17.59
N GLN A 117 -4.18 33.94 -17.56
CA GLN A 117 -3.78 35.31 -17.95
C GLN A 117 -3.59 35.47 -19.45
N ASN A 118 -2.86 34.56 -20.08
CA ASN A 118 -2.39 34.69 -21.47
C ASN A 118 -3.24 33.89 -22.47
N ARG A 119 -4.17 33.03 -21.95
CA ARG A 119 -5.13 32.25 -22.73
C ARG A 119 -4.43 31.48 -23.86
N GLU A 120 -4.91 31.59 -25.11
CA GLU A 120 -4.36 30.94 -26.31
C GLU A 120 -2.88 31.27 -26.57
N ASN A 121 -2.35 32.33 -25.98
CA ASN A 121 -0.96 32.70 -26.09
C ASN A 121 -0.05 32.11 -25.00
N SER A 122 -0.60 31.38 -24.05
CA SER A 122 0.19 30.73 -23.02
C SER A 122 1.10 29.64 -23.59
N ARG A 123 2.38 29.67 -23.19
CA ARG A 123 3.32 28.58 -23.53
C ARG A 123 3.01 27.25 -22.83
N TYR A 124 2.16 27.27 -21.81
CA TYR A 124 1.84 26.12 -20.98
C TYR A 124 0.55 25.40 -21.38
N LEU A 125 -0.08 25.74 -22.50
CA LEU A 125 -1.31 25.11 -22.96
C LEU A 125 -1.23 23.58 -23.01
N ASN A 126 -0.09 23.07 -23.50
CA ASN A 126 0.14 21.63 -23.64
C ASN A 126 0.59 20.94 -22.33
N TRP A 127 0.76 21.71 -21.24
CA TRP A 127 1.05 21.15 -19.92
C TRP A 127 -0.18 20.51 -19.28
N TYR A 128 -1.38 20.89 -19.73
CA TYR A 128 -2.65 20.38 -19.22
C TYR A 128 -3.45 19.67 -20.30
N CYS A 129 -4.32 18.74 -19.86
CA CYS A 129 -5.14 17.97 -20.77
C CYS A 129 -6.38 18.75 -21.21
N ASN A 130 -6.67 18.72 -22.52
CA ASN A 130 -7.91 19.19 -23.15
C ASN A 130 -8.33 20.62 -22.79
N VAL A 131 -7.37 21.55 -22.71
CA VAL A 131 -7.67 22.99 -22.57
C VAL A 131 -8.47 23.46 -23.81
N ASN A 132 -9.70 23.95 -23.58
CA ASN A 132 -10.64 24.30 -24.63
C ASN A 132 -11.30 25.66 -24.38
N PHE A 133 -10.93 26.66 -25.18
CA PHE A 133 -11.42 28.04 -25.07
C PHE A 133 -12.85 28.25 -25.61
N TRP A 134 -13.50 27.23 -26.12
CA TRP A 134 -14.93 27.24 -26.47
C TRP A 134 -15.82 26.73 -25.32
N GLY A 135 -15.19 26.28 -24.21
CA GLY A 135 -15.86 25.81 -23.01
C GLY A 135 -15.88 26.84 -21.89
N ASN A 136 -16.40 26.44 -20.75
CA ASN A 136 -16.34 27.18 -19.49
C ASN A 136 -16.31 26.19 -18.31
N ASN A 137 -16.12 26.69 -17.10
CA ASN A 137 -16.11 25.94 -15.86
C ASN A 137 -16.80 26.73 -14.74
N GLU A 138 -16.94 26.17 -13.54
CA GLU A 138 -17.59 26.80 -12.39
C GLU A 138 -16.88 28.08 -11.90
N TYR A 139 -15.62 28.28 -12.25
CA TYR A 139 -14.85 29.49 -11.91
C TYR A 139 -15.01 30.63 -12.93
N ASN A 140 -15.79 30.40 -14.02
CA ASN A 140 -15.98 31.35 -15.11
C ASN A 140 -14.70 31.78 -15.82
N ASP A 141 -13.73 30.88 -15.99
CA ASP A 141 -12.48 31.17 -16.69
C ASP A 141 -12.68 31.46 -18.19
N GLY A 142 -13.82 31.10 -18.76
CA GLY A 142 -14.08 31.16 -20.21
C GLY A 142 -13.31 30.11 -21.01
N PHE A 143 -12.92 29.02 -20.38
CA PHE A 143 -12.38 27.79 -20.99
C PHE A 143 -12.65 26.59 -20.09
N SER A 144 -12.59 25.39 -20.66
CA SER A 144 -12.66 24.12 -19.94
C SER A 144 -11.35 23.36 -20.05
N TYR A 145 -11.16 22.37 -19.20
CA TYR A 145 -9.97 21.52 -19.14
C TYR A 145 -10.31 20.21 -18.44
N ASP A 146 -9.46 19.20 -18.59
CA ASP A 146 -9.59 17.96 -17.83
C ASP A 146 -9.15 18.17 -16.37
N ASN A 147 -9.83 17.46 -15.48
CA ASN A 147 -9.58 17.48 -14.05
C ASN A 147 -9.51 16.06 -13.48
N TRP A 148 -9.15 15.93 -12.21
CA TRP A 148 -9.22 14.68 -11.50
C TRP A 148 -10.53 14.60 -10.69
N GLY A 149 -11.22 13.47 -10.80
CA GLY A 149 -12.42 13.18 -10.00
C GLY A 149 -13.63 14.09 -10.23
N GLY A 150 -13.64 14.90 -11.28
CA GLY A 150 -14.70 15.89 -11.54
C GLY A 150 -14.50 17.23 -10.85
N TYR A 151 -13.37 17.43 -10.17
CA TYR A 151 -13.05 18.65 -9.42
C TYR A 151 -12.14 19.57 -10.23
N ASN A 152 -12.66 20.69 -10.75
CA ASN A 152 -11.87 21.65 -11.52
C ASN A 152 -10.76 22.36 -10.71
N LEU A 153 -10.75 22.23 -9.38
CA LEU A 153 -9.64 22.67 -8.55
C LEU A 153 -8.38 21.80 -8.75
N LEU A 154 -8.52 20.55 -9.25
CA LEU A 154 -7.47 19.58 -9.49
C LEU A 154 -7.22 19.44 -11.00
N VAL A 155 -6.42 20.35 -11.56
CA VAL A 155 -6.22 20.50 -13.01
C VAL A 155 -5.27 19.41 -13.53
N LYS A 156 -5.76 18.54 -14.43
CA LYS A 156 -5.01 17.37 -14.89
C LYS A 156 -3.82 17.74 -15.76
N LEU A 157 -2.62 17.31 -15.33
CA LEU A 157 -1.37 17.48 -16.08
C LEU A 157 -1.34 16.55 -17.30
N ASN A 158 -0.81 17.05 -18.40
CA ASN A 158 -0.48 16.25 -19.58
C ASN A 158 0.87 15.54 -19.36
N GLN A 159 0.81 14.37 -18.74
CA GLN A 159 1.98 13.56 -18.38
C GLN A 159 2.77 13.04 -19.60
N ARG A 160 2.22 13.14 -20.83
CA ARG A 160 2.89 12.79 -22.08
C ARG A 160 3.69 13.96 -22.67
N ASN A 161 3.53 15.14 -22.12
CA ASN A 161 4.33 16.30 -22.50
C ASN A 161 5.75 16.18 -21.89
N PRO A 162 6.82 16.16 -22.71
CA PRO A 162 8.20 16.06 -22.21
C PRO A 162 8.58 17.17 -21.21
N GLU A 163 8.10 18.40 -21.41
CA GLU A 163 8.37 19.51 -20.47
C GLU A 163 7.75 19.26 -19.09
N VAL A 164 6.57 18.64 -19.02
CA VAL A 164 5.93 18.24 -17.77
C VAL A 164 6.73 17.11 -17.10
N GLN A 165 7.15 16.10 -17.88
CA GLN A 165 8.00 15.03 -17.37
C GLN A 165 9.31 15.57 -16.81
N ASP A 166 10.01 16.41 -17.57
CA ASP A 166 11.28 17.01 -17.14
C ASP A 166 11.10 17.83 -15.87
N TYR A 167 10.04 18.64 -15.79
CA TYR A 167 9.73 19.45 -14.62
C TYR A 167 9.52 18.59 -13.36
N ILE A 168 8.71 17.54 -13.45
CA ILE A 168 8.46 16.65 -12.30
C ILE A 168 9.71 15.84 -11.93
N CYS A 169 10.48 15.37 -12.91
CA CYS A 169 11.78 14.75 -12.64
C CYS A 169 12.73 15.70 -11.90
N ASP A 170 12.74 16.99 -12.26
CA ASP A 170 13.53 18.01 -11.56
C ASP A 170 12.99 18.29 -10.15
N VAL A 171 11.68 18.16 -9.91
CA VAL A 171 11.11 18.21 -8.55
C VAL A 171 11.68 17.07 -7.70
N ILE A 172 11.74 15.84 -8.22
CA ILE A 172 12.31 14.69 -7.50
C ILE A 172 13.79 14.94 -7.17
N ARG A 173 14.58 15.41 -8.14
CA ARG A 173 15.99 15.76 -7.92
C ARG A 173 16.16 16.84 -6.86
N TYR A 174 15.29 17.86 -6.89
CA TYR A 174 15.26 18.93 -5.89
C TYR A 174 14.93 18.37 -4.48
N TRP A 175 13.90 17.53 -4.37
CA TRP A 175 13.52 16.95 -3.07
C TRP A 175 14.63 16.11 -2.45
N VAL A 176 15.37 15.35 -3.26
CA VAL A 176 16.52 14.58 -2.76
C VAL A 176 17.66 15.50 -2.37
N SER A 177 18.00 16.51 -3.19
CA SER A 177 19.13 17.40 -2.91
C SER A 177 18.90 18.34 -1.73
N GLU A 178 17.65 18.79 -1.54
CA GLU A 178 17.30 19.77 -0.50
C GLU A 178 16.91 19.09 0.82
N PHE A 179 16.12 18.01 0.74
CA PHE A 179 15.51 17.38 1.91
C PHE A 179 16.07 15.99 2.22
N ASP A 180 16.90 15.41 1.34
CA ASP A 180 17.43 14.03 1.47
C ASP A 180 16.35 12.95 1.61
N VAL A 181 15.19 13.12 0.98
CA VAL A 181 14.07 12.18 1.05
C VAL A 181 14.46 10.80 0.50
N ASP A 182 13.89 9.72 1.06
CA ASP A 182 14.24 8.33 0.73
C ASP A 182 13.26 7.66 -0.25
N GLY A 183 12.16 8.33 -0.59
CA GLY A 183 11.16 7.80 -1.50
C GLY A 183 9.95 8.71 -1.66
N ILE A 184 9.01 8.26 -2.48
CA ILE A 184 7.77 8.99 -2.80
C ILE A 184 6.61 8.02 -2.85
N ARG A 185 5.48 8.39 -2.26
CA ARG A 185 4.17 7.84 -2.57
C ARG A 185 3.56 8.66 -3.70
N LEU A 186 3.23 8.05 -4.81
CA LEU A 186 2.56 8.71 -5.94
C LEU A 186 1.05 8.69 -5.72
N ASP A 187 0.47 9.87 -5.57
CA ASP A 187 -0.96 10.10 -5.52
C ASP A 187 -1.64 9.67 -6.82
N ALA A 188 -2.83 9.05 -6.73
CA ALA A 188 -3.64 8.60 -7.86
C ALA A 188 -2.82 7.85 -8.93
N ALA A 189 -1.93 6.93 -8.51
CA ALA A 189 -1.02 6.24 -9.42
C ALA A 189 -1.73 5.33 -10.43
N ASP A 190 -2.96 4.94 -10.16
CA ASP A 190 -3.80 4.14 -11.07
C ASP A 190 -4.19 4.89 -12.36
N VAL A 191 -4.14 6.22 -12.36
CA VAL A 191 -4.42 7.07 -13.52
C VAL A 191 -3.19 7.76 -14.11
N LEU A 192 -1.98 7.47 -13.59
CA LEU A 192 -0.74 7.96 -14.16
C LEU A 192 -0.37 7.23 -15.46
N ASP A 193 0.19 7.99 -16.42
CA ASP A 193 0.74 7.40 -17.65
C ASP A 193 1.96 6.51 -17.34
N PHE A 194 2.03 5.32 -17.94
CA PHE A 194 3.11 4.37 -17.67
C PHE A 194 4.48 4.85 -18.15
N ASP A 195 4.56 5.60 -19.26
CA ASP A 195 5.84 6.15 -19.72
C ASP A 195 6.32 7.27 -18.79
N PHE A 196 5.38 8.03 -18.22
CA PHE A 196 5.68 8.96 -17.15
C PHE A 196 6.20 8.24 -15.90
N MET A 197 5.55 7.18 -15.42
CA MET A 197 6.05 6.37 -14.30
C MET A 197 7.45 5.82 -14.57
N ARG A 198 7.75 5.35 -15.80
CA ARG A 198 9.09 4.92 -16.18
C ARG A 198 10.12 6.06 -16.11
N ALA A 199 9.73 7.28 -16.48
CA ALA A 199 10.61 8.45 -16.34
C ALA A 199 10.89 8.76 -14.86
N LEU A 200 9.86 8.71 -13.99
CA LEU A 200 10.02 8.87 -12.54
C LEU A 200 10.92 7.78 -11.95
N ARG A 201 10.76 6.50 -12.39
CA ARG A 201 11.59 5.39 -11.94
C ARG A 201 13.07 5.60 -12.30
N ARG A 202 13.38 5.97 -13.53
CA ARG A 202 14.76 6.27 -13.93
C ARG A 202 15.36 7.41 -13.12
N THR A 203 14.60 8.47 -12.89
CA THR A 203 15.05 9.60 -12.05
C THR A 203 15.30 9.15 -10.61
N ALA A 204 14.42 8.33 -10.04
CA ALA A 204 14.58 7.78 -8.70
C ALA A 204 15.89 6.99 -8.57
N GLU A 205 16.19 6.11 -9.51
CA GLU A 205 17.43 5.32 -9.56
C GLU A 205 18.69 6.19 -9.76
N GLU A 206 18.57 7.30 -10.50
CA GLU A 206 19.65 8.26 -10.71
C GLU A 206 20.02 9.03 -9.43
N VAL A 207 19.02 9.47 -8.66
CA VAL A 207 19.24 10.44 -7.58
C VAL A 207 19.67 9.81 -6.26
N LYS A 208 19.21 8.60 -5.96
CA LYS A 208 19.53 7.95 -4.68
C LYS A 208 19.41 6.42 -4.80
N PRO A 209 20.45 5.66 -4.40
CA PRO A 209 20.34 4.21 -4.29
C PRO A 209 19.18 3.82 -3.38
N ASP A 210 18.41 2.79 -3.74
CA ASP A 210 17.26 2.31 -2.98
C ASP A 210 16.15 3.37 -2.75
N PHE A 211 16.05 4.40 -3.61
CA PHE A 211 14.92 5.33 -3.57
C PHE A 211 13.63 4.59 -3.88
N TRP A 212 12.67 4.67 -2.96
CA TRP A 212 11.45 3.89 -3.06
C TRP A 212 10.31 4.66 -3.74
N LEU A 213 9.69 4.04 -4.74
CA LEU A 213 8.46 4.55 -5.37
C LEU A 213 7.30 3.61 -5.01
N MET A 214 6.33 4.14 -4.29
CA MET A 214 5.08 3.48 -3.96
C MET A 214 3.92 4.26 -4.58
N GLY A 215 2.98 3.58 -5.20
CA GLY A 215 1.82 4.23 -5.83
C GLY A 215 0.52 3.96 -5.09
N GLU A 216 -0.36 4.94 -5.09
CA GLU A 216 -1.74 4.69 -4.70
C GLU A 216 -2.47 4.02 -5.85
N VAL A 217 -2.87 2.76 -5.63
CA VAL A 217 -3.69 1.98 -6.55
C VAL A 217 -4.78 1.29 -5.75
N ILE A 218 -6.04 1.60 -6.06
CA ILE A 218 -7.17 1.07 -5.30
C ILE A 218 -7.56 -0.31 -5.83
N HIS A 219 -7.64 -0.50 -7.14
CA HIS A 219 -8.16 -1.71 -7.77
C HIS A 219 -7.30 -2.18 -8.94
N GLY A 220 -7.40 -3.46 -9.25
CA GLY A 220 -6.83 -4.07 -10.44
C GLY A 220 -5.75 -5.09 -10.14
N ASP A 221 -5.06 -5.51 -11.18
CA ASP A 221 -3.89 -6.38 -11.07
C ASP A 221 -2.66 -5.52 -10.74
N TYR A 222 -2.21 -5.57 -9.50
CA TYR A 222 -1.12 -4.75 -8.99
C TYR A 222 0.22 -4.99 -9.71
N SER A 223 0.41 -6.15 -10.34
CA SER A 223 1.62 -6.44 -11.13
C SER A 223 1.80 -5.50 -12.34
N ARG A 224 0.72 -4.83 -12.78
CA ARG A 224 0.81 -3.83 -13.84
C ARG A 224 1.65 -2.62 -13.44
N TRP A 225 1.59 -2.24 -12.16
CA TRP A 225 2.32 -1.10 -11.61
C TRP A 225 3.61 -1.51 -10.90
N VAL A 226 3.62 -2.69 -10.25
CA VAL A 226 4.76 -3.17 -9.48
C VAL A 226 5.61 -4.10 -10.34
N ASN A 227 6.69 -3.55 -10.90
CA ASN A 227 7.63 -4.29 -11.75
C ASN A 227 8.97 -3.56 -11.83
N GLY A 228 9.93 -4.12 -12.55
CA GLY A 228 11.28 -3.56 -12.67
C GLY A 228 11.38 -2.21 -13.39
N GLU A 229 10.34 -1.74 -14.07
CA GLU A 229 10.36 -0.52 -14.88
C GLU A 229 9.57 0.64 -14.27
N THR A 230 8.59 0.34 -13.41
CA THR A 230 7.65 1.33 -12.87
C THR A 230 7.79 1.47 -11.35
N LEU A 231 6.87 0.93 -10.57
CA LEU A 231 6.85 1.15 -9.13
C LEU A 231 7.46 -0.05 -8.38
N HIS A 232 7.96 0.21 -7.17
CA HIS A 232 8.44 -0.84 -6.26
C HIS A 232 7.30 -1.48 -5.49
N SER A 233 6.23 -0.72 -5.21
CA SER A 233 5.08 -1.13 -4.42
C SER A 233 3.85 -0.32 -4.78
N VAL A 234 2.67 -0.80 -4.37
CA VAL A 234 1.42 -0.05 -4.36
C VAL A 234 0.64 -0.32 -3.08
N THR A 235 -0.33 0.56 -2.78
CA THR A 235 -1.24 0.42 -1.66
C THR A 235 -2.10 -0.84 -1.79
N ASN A 236 -2.15 -1.64 -0.72
CA ASN A 236 -2.86 -2.93 -0.70
C ASN A 236 -4.31 -2.77 -0.21
N TYR A 237 -5.16 -2.11 -1.00
CA TYR A 237 -6.58 -1.94 -0.69
C TYR A 237 -7.34 -3.26 -0.63
N ALA A 238 -6.92 -4.27 -1.40
CA ALA A 238 -7.52 -5.59 -1.35
C ALA A 238 -7.37 -6.23 0.04
N LEU A 239 -6.15 -6.20 0.61
CA LEU A 239 -5.91 -6.71 1.95
C LEU A 239 -6.56 -5.82 3.03
N HIS A 240 -6.51 -4.49 2.90
CA HIS A 240 -7.23 -3.57 3.78
C HIS A 240 -8.70 -3.97 3.92
N LYS A 241 -9.39 -4.17 2.79
CA LYS A 241 -10.80 -4.60 2.79
C LYS A 241 -10.98 -5.96 3.47
N ALA A 242 -10.18 -6.94 3.11
CA ALA A 242 -10.30 -8.29 3.66
C ALA A 242 -10.05 -8.32 5.18
N LEU A 243 -9.12 -7.51 5.70
CA LEU A 243 -8.81 -7.47 7.12
C LEU A 243 -10.00 -7.02 7.97
N TYR A 244 -10.65 -5.90 7.64
CA TYR A 244 -11.77 -5.45 8.45
C TYR A 244 -13.05 -6.28 8.22
N SER A 245 -13.38 -6.63 6.96
CA SER A 245 -14.60 -7.40 6.70
C SER A 245 -14.49 -8.84 7.17
N GLY A 246 -13.35 -9.49 6.95
CA GLY A 246 -13.12 -10.88 7.42
C GLY A 246 -13.21 -11.00 8.93
N HIS A 247 -12.86 -9.95 9.70
CA HIS A 247 -13.08 -9.94 11.15
C HIS A 247 -14.53 -9.66 11.52
N ASN A 248 -15.16 -8.64 10.90
CA ASN A 248 -16.56 -8.28 11.18
C ASN A 248 -17.54 -9.42 10.86
N ASP A 249 -17.27 -10.17 9.78
CA ASP A 249 -18.11 -11.27 9.31
C ASP A 249 -17.68 -12.63 9.88
N HIS A 250 -16.65 -12.65 10.76
CA HIS A 250 -16.03 -13.88 11.25
C HIS A 250 -15.67 -14.84 10.10
N ASN A 251 -14.99 -14.34 9.08
CA ASN A 251 -14.71 -15.07 7.85
C ASN A 251 -13.23 -14.95 7.42
N TYR A 252 -12.37 -15.74 8.05
CA TYR A 252 -10.95 -15.76 7.69
C TYR A 252 -10.67 -16.35 6.29
N PHE A 253 -11.63 -17.05 5.69
CA PHE A 253 -11.48 -17.48 4.28
C PHE A 253 -11.33 -16.31 3.34
N GLU A 254 -11.95 -15.16 3.61
CA GLU A 254 -11.79 -13.95 2.81
C GLU A 254 -10.35 -13.44 2.83
N ILE A 255 -9.73 -13.41 4.02
CA ILE A 255 -8.33 -12.98 4.18
C ILE A 255 -7.38 -13.94 3.47
N ALA A 256 -7.53 -15.25 3.73
CA ALA A 256 -6.71 -16.29 3.12
C ALA A 256 -6.83 -16.30 1.58
N HIS A 257 -8.06 -16.13 1.06
CA HIS A 257 -8.31 -16.02 -0.38
C HIS A 257 -7.61 -14.79 -0.97
N THR A 258 -7.69 -13.64 -0.30
CA THR A 258 -7.04 -12.40 -0.73
C THR A 258 -5.52 -12.55 -0.75
N VAL A 259 -4.92 -13.13 0.29
CA VAL A 259 -3.47 -13.41 0.32
C VAL A 259 -3.06 -14.30 -0.85
N LYS A 260 -3.79 -15.38 -1.10
CA LYS A 260 -3.53 -16.28 -2.23
C LYS A 260 -3.68 -15.59 -3.58
N TYR A 261 -4.70 -14.75 -3.74
CA TYR A 261 -4.88 -13.93 -4.94
C TYR A 261 -3.70 -13.00 -5.19
N LEU A 262 -3.21 -12.30 -4.15
CA LEU A 262 -2.04 -11.42 -4.23
C LEU A 262 -0.75 -12.20 -4.54
N GLN A 263 -0.56 -13.39 -3.96
CA GLN A 263 0.59 -14.24 -4.29
C GLN A 263 0.62 -14.67 -5.77
N ASN A 264 -0.53 -14.89 -6.39
CA ASN A 264 -0.65 -15.21 -7.81
C ASN A 264 -0.22 -14.05 -8.73
N MET A 265 -0.13 -12.81 -8.22
CA MET A 265 0.42 -11.65 -8.93
C MET A 265 1.95 -11.58 -8.91
N GLY A 266 2.65 -12.53 -8.27
CA GLY A 266 4.13 -12.61 -8.29
C GLY A 266 4.83 -12.28 -6.98
N ASN A 267 4.20 -12.51 -5.83
CA ASN A 267 4.76 -12.22 -4.49
C ASN A 267 5.23 -10.76 -4.34
N LEU A 268 4.36 -9.83 -4.67
CA LEU A 268 4.66 -8.40 -4.62
C LEU A 268 4.77 -7.92 -3.16
N ASP A 269 5.78 -7.10 -2.88
CA ASP A 269 5.91 -6.42 -1.59
C ASP A 269 5.01 -5.18 -1.57
N LEU A 270 3.75 -5.36 -1.19
CA LEU A 270 2.74 -4.31 -1.19
C LEU A 270 2.74 -3.54 0.13
N TYR A 271 2.35 -2.25 0.06
CA TYR A 271 2.16 -1.39 1.22
C TYR A 271 0.83 -1.74 1.91
N ASN A 272 0.92 -2.43 3.04
CA ASN A 272 -0.22 -2.91 3.81
C ASN A 272 -0.64 -1.88 4.86
N PHE A 273 -1.95 -1.67 4.99
CA PHE A 273 -2.53 -0.76 5.97
C PHE A 273 -3.91 -1.24 6.41
N VAL A 274 -4.39 -0.78 7.54
CA VAL A 274 -5.75 -1.02 8.03
C VAL A 274 -6.63 0.22 7.97
N ASP A 275 -6.01 1.39 7.97
CA ASP A 275 -6.64 2.69 7.72
C ASP A 275 -5.61 3.71 7.20
N ASN A 276 -6.10 4.84 6.68
CA ASN A 276 -5.31 5.95 6.21
C ASN A 276 -6.13 7.25 6.26
N HIS A 277 -5.65 8.32 5.63
CA HIS A 277 -6.30 9.63 5.61
C HIS A 277 -7.57 9.72 4.73
N ASP A 278 -7.90 8.67 3.98
CA ASP A 278 -9.04 8.62 3.04
C ASP A 278 -10.10 7.58 3.39
N VAL A 279 -9.79 6.66 4.31
CA VAL A 279 -10.71 5.62 4.75
C VAL A 279 -10.98 5.69 6.25
N GLU A 280 -12.11 5.15 6.68
CA GLU A 280 -12.49 5.13 8.10
C GLU A 280 -11.41 4.48 8.96
N ARG A 281 -11.22 5.04 10.17
CA ARG A 281 -10.33 4.48 11.19
C ARG A 281 -10.69 3.04 11.50
N ILE A 282 -9.68 2.19 11.62
CA ILE A 282 -9.89 0.76 11.87
C ILE A 282 -10.70 0.51 13.14
N HIS A 283 -10.46 1.30 14.19
CA HIS A 283 -11.20 1.19 15.43
C HIS A 283 -12.70 1.50 15.24
N THR A 284 -13.05 2.45 14.36
CA THR A 284 -14.44 2.71 13.98
C THR A 284 -15.03 1.59 13.16
N LYS A 285 -14.26 1.05 12.22
CA LYS A 285 -14.71 0.06 11.24
C LYS A 285 -14.96 -1.32 11.84
N LEU A 286 -14.25 -1.68 12.91
CA LEU A 286 -14.42 -2.94 13.61
C LEU A 286 -15.70 -2.94 14.45
N SER A 287 -16.60 -3.91 14.17
CA SER A 287 -17.82 -4.13 14.94
C SER A 287 -17.51 -4.59 16.37
N ASN A 288 -16.55 -5.48 16.54
CA ASN A 288 -15.97 -5.88 17.82
C ASN A 288 -14.59 -5.26 17.98
N LYS A 289 -14.42 -4.35 18.96
CA LYS A 289 -13.14 -3.65 19.20
C LYS A 289 -12.01 -4.59 19.64
N ALA A 290 -12.33 -5.73 20.21
CA ALA A 290 -11.34 -6.75 20.56
C ALA A 290 -10.62 -7.33 19.32
N HIS A 291 -11.23 -7.25 18.13
CA HIS A 291 -10.59 -7.63 16.87
C HIS A 291 -9.42 -6.74 16.48
N PHE A 292 -9.20 -5.62 17.16
CA PHE A 292 -7.99 -4.80 16.96
C PHE A 292 -6.71 -5.64 17.09
N THR A 293 -6.68 -6.56 18.05
CA THR A 293 -5.54 -7.44 18.28
C THR A 293 -5.25 -8.38 17.08
N PRO A 294 -6.14 -9.27 16.65
CA PRO A 294 -5.86 -10.18 15.55
C PRO A 294 -5.69 -9.45 14.21
N VAL A 295 -6.36 -8.32 13.98
CA VAL A 295 -6.18 -7.48 12.78
C VAL A 295 -4.74 -6.98 12.67
N HIS A 296 -4.17 -6.45 13.76
CA HIS A 296 -2.82 -5.90 13.73
C HIS A 296 -1.75 -6.99 13.74
N ILE A 297 -2.00 -8.14 14.38
CA ILE A 297 -1.12 -9.31 14.22
C ILE A 297 -1.02 -9.69 12.74
N LEU A 298 -2.14 -9.75 12.02
CA LEU A 298 -2.16 -10.05 10.59
C LEU A 298 -1.47 -8.94 9.77
N LEU A 299 -1.73 -7.67 10.06
CA LEU A 299 -1.07 -6.54 9.38
C LEU A 299 0.46 -6.65 9.43
N TYR A 300 1.01 -7.00 10.60
CA TYR A 300 2.46 -7.05 10.82
C TYR A 300 3.12 -8.35 10.34
N THR A 301 2.35 -9.41 10.10
CA THR A 301 2.91 -10.74 9.83
C THR A 301 2.61 -11.31 8.45
N LEU A 302 1.55 -10.85 7.79
CA LEU A 302 1.27 -11.18 6.39
C LEU A 302 2.35 -10.59 5.45
N PRO A 303 2.55 -11.18 4.25
CA PRO A 303 3.47 -10.63 3.25
C PRO A 303 3.18 -9.18 2.92
N GLY A 304 4.23 -8.37 2.75
CA GLY A 304 4.17 -6.94 2.44
C GLY A 304 4.75 -6.06 3.56
N VAL A 305 4.63 -4.75 3.39
CA VAL A 305 5.23 -3.71 4.23
C VAL A 305 4.12 -3.04 5.05
N PRO A 306 4.08 -3.24 6.38
CA PRO A 306 3.01 -2.70 7.22
C PRO A 306 3.14 -1.21 7.46
N SER A 307 1.99 -0.55 7.60
CA SER A 307 1.87 0.86 7.95
C SER A 307 0.79 1.11 8.99
N ILE A 308 1.09 2.01 9.93
CA ILE A 308 0.16 2.55 10.92
C ILE A 308 -0.11 4.01 10.61
N TYR A 309 -1.36 4.39 10.56
CA TYR A 309 -1.77 5.78 10.39
C TYR A 309 -1.86 6.49 11.74
N TYR A 310 -1.34 7.73 11.84
CA TYR A 310 -1.23 8.46 13.10
C TYR A 310 -2.54 8.48 13.89
N GLY A 311 -2.44 8.19 15.18
CA GLY A 311 -3.57 8.11 16.10
C GLY A 311 -4.28 6.74 16.12
N SER A 312 -4.10 5.88 15.11
CA SER A 312 -4.71 4.55 15.11
C SER A 312 -4.09 3.65 16.17
N GLU A 313 -2.83 3.85 16.52
CA GLU A 313 -2.16 3.17 17.64
C GLU A 313 -2.77 3.54 19.00
N PHE A 314 -3.46 4.67 19.11
CA PHE A 314 -4.19 5.05 20.31
C PHE A 314 -5.63 4.51 20.34
N GLY A 315 -6.08 3.89 19.25
CA GLY A 315 -7.45 3.41 19.10
C GLY A 315 -8.46 4.54 18.88
N ILE A 316 -8.04 5.69 18.31
CA ILE A 316 -8.97 6.78 18.03
C ILE A 316 -10.00 6.39 16.97
N GLU A 317 -11.18 6.96 17.09
CA GLU A 317 -12.26 6.77 16.12
C GLU A 317 -12.28 7.89 15.07
N GLY A 318 -12.81 7.59 13.89
CA GLY A 318 -13.03 8.54 12.81
C GLY A 318 -13.82 7.87 11.69
N ARG A 319 -14.95 8.49 11.34
CA ARG A 319 -15.85 8.00 10.29
C ARG A 319 -15.76 8.90 9.06
N LYS A 320 -15.74 8.30 7.88
CA LYS A 320 -15.80 9.07 6.65
C LYS A 320 -17.17 9.70 6.50
N GLU A 321 -17.20 11.03 6.38
CA GLU A 321 -18.42 11.79 6.16
C GLU A 321 -18.61 12.09 4.67
N ARG A 322 -19.85 12.37 4.25
CA ARG A 322 -20.19 12.59 2.83
C ARG A 322 -19.48 13.80 2.21
N SER A 323 -19.15 14.81 3.04
CA SER A 323 -18.64 16.12 2.59
C SER A 323 -17.37 16.55 3.31
N SER A 324 -16.79 15.71 4.16
CA SER A 324 -15.61 16.05 4.94
C SER A 324 -14.83 14.80 5.35
N ASP A 325 -13.52 14.89 5.28
CA ASP A 325 -12.59 13.91 5.81
C ASP A 325 -11.98 14.35 7.16
N ASP A 326 -12.52 15.41 7.77
CA ASP A 326 -11.94 16.00 8.99
C ASP A 326 -11.81 15.01 10.15
N SER A 327 -12.80 14.13 10.34
CA SER A 327 -12.77 13.11 11.39
C SER A 327 -11.68 12.06 11.17
N LEU A 328 -11.21 11.90 9.92
CA LEU A 328 -10.09 11.02 9.57
C LEU A 328 -8.73 11.69 9.80
N ARG A 329 -8.69 13.02 9.85
CA ARG A 329 -7.49 13.87 9.85
C ARG A 329 -7.43 14.81 11.07
N PRO A 330 -7.70 14.31 12.31
CA PRO A 330 -7.78 15.16 13.48
C PRO A 330 -6.43 15.77 13.86
N ALA A 331 -6.45 16.94 14.49
CA ALA A 331 -5.31 17.43 15.22
C ALA A 331 -5.15 16.63 16.52
N LEU A 332 -3.92 16.21 16.80
CA LEU A 332 -3.58 15.51 18.04
C LEU A 332 -2.38 16.18 18.70
N ASN A 333 -2.43 16.24 20.04
CA ASN A 333 -1.28 16.62 20.84
C ASN A 333 -0.68 15.35 21.45
N LEU A 334 0.60 15.07 21.21
CA LEU A 334 1.27 13.87 21.71
C LEU A 334 1.30 13.82 23.25
N GLU A 335 1.33 14.98 23.92
CA GLU A 335 1.30 15.07 25.39
C GLU A 335 0.04 14.41 26.00
N ASP A 336 -1.09 14.39 25.27
CA ASP A 336 -2.31 13.73 25.72
C ASP A 336 -2.18 12.19 25.76
N TYR A 337 -1.12 11.65 25.20
CA TYR A 337 -0.83 10.21 25.06
C TYR A 337 0.52 9.79 25.69
N GLU A 338 1.10 10.59 26.57
CA GLU A 338 2.42 10.31 27.18
C GLU A 338 2.49 8.92 27.86
N SER A 339 1.41 8.47 28.49
CA SER A 339 1.36 7.16 29.15
C SER A 339 0.87 6.03 28.24
N ALA A 340 0.60 6.28 26.97
CA ALA A 340 -0.08 5.32 26.09
C ALA A 340 0.68 3.99 25.93
N LEU A 341 2.01 3.99 25.97
CA LEU A 341 2.80 2.75 25.92
C LEU A 341 2.53 1.82 27.11
N SER A 342 2.20 2.36 28.28
CA SER A 342 1.90 1.59 29.50
C SER A 342 0.41 1.34 29.71
N ASP A 343 -0.43 2.32 29.36
CA ASP A 343 -1.83 2.37 29.80
C ASP A 343 -2.81 2.07 28.66
N ASN A 344 -2.38 2.19 27.40
CA ASN A 344 -3.23 1.92 26.24
C ASN A 344 -2.86 0.58 25.60
N PRO A 345 -3.77 -0.43 25.63
CA PRO A 345 -3.49 -1.76 25.10
C PRO A 345 -3.26 -1.76 23.58
N CYS A 346 -3.85 -0.82 22.82
CA CYS A 346 -3.61 -0.70 21.38
C CYS A 346 -2.16 -0.27 21.10
N THR A 347 -1.69 0.78 21.81
CA THR A 347 -0.32 1.28 21.67
C THR A 347 0.71 0.24 22.10
N ALA A 348 0.47 -0.42 23.24
CA ALA A 348 1.33 -1.48 23.74
C ALA A 348 1.47 -2.64 22.75
N LEU A 349 0.35 -3.06 22.14
CA LEU A 349 0.34 -4.09 21.10
C LEU A 349 1.14 -3.68 19.86
N ILE A 350 0.89 -2.48 19.32
CA ILE A 350 1.61 -1.97 18.13
C ILE A 350 3.11 -1.91 18.41
N ALA A 351 3.52 -1.41 19.57
CA ALA A 351 4.93 -1.35 19.96
C ALA A 351 5.57 -2.75 20.07
N ALA A 352 4.83 -3.73 20.62
CA ALA A 352 5.28 -5.12 20.69
C ALA A 352 5.45 -5.72 19.29
N LEU A 353 4.45 -5.55 18.41
CA LEU A 353 4.47 -6.06 17.03
C LEU A 353 5.60 -5.43 16.21
N GLY A 354 5.85 -4.13 16.37
CA GLY A 354 6.96 -3.43 15.74
C GLY A 354 8.32 -4.04 16.12
N LYS A 355 8.56 -4.28 17.41
CA LYS A 355 9.78 -4.93 17.92
C LYS A 355 9.90 -6.38 17.43
N ILE A 356 8.80 -7.14 17.46
CA ILE A 356 8.78 -8.53 16.99
C ILE A 356 9.18 -8.59 15.53
N ARG A 357 8.57 -7.76 14.66
CA ARG A 357 8.88 -7.77 13.23
C ARG A 357 10.32 -7.38 12.94
N GLN A 358 10.88 -6.36 13.61
CA GLN A 358 12.28 -5.97 13.45
C GLN A 358 13.27 -7.09 13.84
N ASN A 359 12.92 -7.90 14.83
CA ASN A 359 13.77 -8.98 15.34
C ASN A 359 13.49 -10.35 14.71
N THR A 360 12.55 -10.43 13.76
CA THR A 360 12.11 -11.69 13.13
C THR A 360 12.19 -11.57 11.61
N PRO A 361 13.36 -11.74 10.98
CA PRO A 361 13.53 -11.57 9.53
C PRO A 361 12.57 -12.39 8.66
N ALA A 362 12.10 -13.54 9.17
CA ALA A 362 11.10 -14.35 8.49
C ALA A 362 9.78 -13.59 8.23
N LEU A 363 9.43 -12.59 9.04
CA LEU A 363 8.23 -11.77 8.81
C LEU A 363 8.37 -10.81 7.62
N SER A 364 9.61 -10.44 7.27
CA SER A 364 9.90 -9.61 6.09
C SER A 364 10.17 -10.45 4.85
N TYR A 365 10.98 -11.50 4.95
CA TYR A 365 11.53 -12.24 3.81
C TYR A 365 11.00 -13.67 3.66
N GLY A 366 10.36 -14.22 4.70
CA GLY A 366 9.91 -15.61 4.71
C GLY A 366 8.78 -15.87 3.71
N SER A 367 8.77 -17.06 3.12
CA SER A 367 7.65 -17.50 2.30
C SER A 367 6.41 -17.77 3.15
N TYR A 368 5.25 -17.43 2.61
CA TYR A 368 3.97 -17.66 3.27
C TYR A 368 3.46 -19.09 2.99
N LYS A 369 2.95 -19.75 4.03
CA LYS A 369 2.30 -21.06 3.92
C LYS A 369 1.12 -21.16 4.88
N GLU A 370 -0.08 -21.36 4.36
CA GLU A 370 -1.27 -21.65 5.16
C GLU A 370 -1.10 -22.99 5.90
N LEU A 371 -1.44 -23.02 7.19
CA LEU A 371 -1.37 -24.22 8.05
C LEU A 371 -2.74 -24.71 8.49
N GLN A 372 -3.62 -23.79 8.91
CA GLN A 372 -4.98 -24.09 9.33
C GLN A 372 -5.90 -22.93 8.99
N LEU A 373 -7.09 -23.23 8.49
CA LEU A 373 -8.09 -22.22 8.14
C LEU A 373 -9.49 -22.71 8.49
N THR A 374 -10.20 -21.90 9.27
CA THR A 374 -11.63 -22.00 9.52
C THR A 374 -12.25 -20.62 9.40
N ASN A 375 -13.55 -20.47 9.59
CA ASN A 375 -14.16 -19.14 9.63
C ASN A 375 -13.56 -18.24 10.72
N ARG A 376 -13.20 -18.81 11.87
CA ARG A 376 -12.81 -18.04 13.06
C ARG A 376 -11.37 -18.23 13.51
N GLN A 377 -10.69 -19.25 13.01
CA GLN A 377 -9.28 -19.52 13.32
C GLN A 377 -8.46 -19.53 12.04
N PHE A 378 -7.32 -18.87 12.08
CA PHE A 378 -6.39 -18.84 10.98
C PHE A 378 -4.96 -19.00 11.50
N ALA A 379 -4.21 -19.93 10.90
CA ALA A 379 -2.81 -20.11 11.18
C ALA A 379 -2.02 -20.27 9.88
N PHE A 380 -0.86 -19.62 9.84
CA PHE A 380 0.08 -19.73 8.73
C PHE A 380 1.52 -19.67 9.21
N ALA A 381 2.43 -20.11 8.37
CA ALA A 381 3.86 -20.01 8.61
C ALA A 381 4.50 -18.94 7.72
N ARG A 382 5.58 -18.34 8.24
CA ARG A 382 6.58 -17.58 7.47
C ARG A 382 7.88 -18.37 7.56
N ASP A 383 8.26 -18.99 6.45
CA ASP A 383 9.44 -19.87 6.36
C ASP A 383 10.61 -19.10 5.72
N LEU A 384 11.72 -18.96 6.45
CA LEU A 384 12.96 -18.38 5.97
C LEU A 384 14.13 -19.31 6.33
N ASP A 385 14.82 -19.84 5.33
CA ASP A 385 15.88 -20.82 5.50
C ASP A 385 15.41 -22.03 6.35
N ASN A 386 16.02 -22.24 7.52
CA ASN A 386 15.64 -23.30 8.45
C ASN A 386 14.68 -22.81 9.56
N MET A 387 14.30 -21.54 9.55
CA MET A 387 13.41 -20.94 10.54
C MET A 387 11.96 -20.99 10.04
N ARG A 388 11.07 -21.55 10.83
CA ARG A 388 9.62 -21.41 10.66
C ARG A 388 9.07 -20.56 11.79
N VAL A 389 8.46 -19.43 11.45
CA VAL A 389 7.65 -18.64 12.38
C VAL A 389 6.19 -18.99 12.12
N ILE A 390 5.43 -19.32 13.16
CA ILE A 390 4.02 -19.70 13.05
C ILE A 390 3.19 -18.56 13.63
N ILE A 391 2.17 -18.14 12.88
CA ILE A 391 1.24 -17.10 13.29
C ILE A 391 -0.13 -17.75 13.49
N THR A 392 -0.78 -17.43 14.60
CA THR A 392 -2.12 -17.91 14.93
C THR A 392 -3.01 -16.73 15.30
N VAL A 393 -4.22 -16.68 14.75
CA VAL A 393 -5.24 -15.70 15.13
C VAL A 393 -6.59 -16.38 15.31
N ASN A 394 -7.38 -15.85 16.24
CA ASN A 394 -8.70 -16.33 16.59
C ASN A 394 -9.65 -15.12 16.75
N ASN A 395 -10.72 -15.04 15.96
CA ASN A 395 -11.75 -14.02 16.08
C ASN A 395 -13.06 -14.56 16.65
N ASP A 396 -13.00 -15.70 17.36
CA ASP A 396 -14.10 -16.23 18.16
C ASP A 396 -14.10 -15.63 19.57
N ASP A 397 -15.26 -15.59 20.21
CA ASP A 397 -15.42 -15.17 21.60
C ASP A 397 -15.00 -16.27 22.60
N ASN A 398 -14.57 -17.42 22.10
CA ASN A 398 -14.06 -18.55 22.88
C ASN A 398 -12.61 -18.85 22.48
N ASP A 399 -11.85 -19.39 23.44
CA ASP A 399 -10.52 -19.92 23.19
C ASP A 399 -10.55 -21.07 22.19
N ALA A 400 -9.54 -21.19 21.35
CA ALA A 400 -9.44 -22.23 20.33
C ALA A 400 -8.12 -22.97 20.40
N TRP A 401 -8.20 -24.32 20.40
CA TRP A 401 -7.02 -25.17 20.28
C TRP A 401 -6.67 -25.41 18.82
N MET A 402 -5.37 -25.27 18.51
CA MET A 402 -4.83 -25.54 17.18
C MET A 402 -3.66 -26.51 17.28
N ASN A 403 -3.67 -27.55 16.44
CA ASN A 403 -2.55 -28.49 16.29
C ASN A 403 -1.87 -28.25 14.96
N LEU A 404 -0.67 -27.62 14.99
CA LEU A 404 -0.05 -27.03 13.83
C LEU A 404 1.29 -27.71 13.51
N PRO A 405 1.58 -27.98 12.22
CA PRO A 405 2.84 -28.57 11.82
C PRO A 405 3.99 -27.60 12.13
N ALA A 406 4.90 -28.03 12.99
CA ALA A 406 6.09 -27.30 13.35
C ALA A 406 7.18 -27.39 12.28
N GLY A 407 8.22 -26.53 12.41
CA GLY A 407 9.48 -26.70 11.69
C GLY A 407 10.40 -27.70 12.39
N ASN A 408 11.71 -27.47 12.26
CA ASN A 408 12.74 -28.36 12.82
C ASN A 408 13.11 -28.04 14.29
N ALA A 409 12.46 -27.03 14.90
CA ALA A 409 12.72 -26.65 16.29
C ALA A 409 12.13 -27.70 17.27
N ALA A 410 12.69 -27.79 18.45
CA ALA A 410 12.16 -28.65 19.53
C ALA A 410 11.13 -27.93 20.41
N GLU A 411 11.18 -26.61 20.45
CA GLU A 411 10.28 -25.75 21.25
C GLU A 411 10.01 -24.45 20.51
N TYR A 412 8.82 -23.89 20.73
CA TYR A 412 8.40 -22.57 20.27
C TYR A 412 8.06 -21.67 21.46
N VAL A 413 8.31 -20.37 21.29
CA VAL A 413 7.95 -19.33 22.26
C VAL A 413 6.97 -18.37 21.61
N GLY A 414 5.84 -18.13 22.26
CA GLY A 414 4.91 -17.06 21.89
C GLY A 414 5.52 -15.70 22.25
N THR A 415 5.69 -14.84 21.26
CA THR A 415 6.42 -13.56 21.44
C THR A 415 5.61 -12.51 22.19
N LEU A 416 4.27 -12.60 22.15
CA LEU A 416 3.37 -11.70 22.87
C LEU A 416 3.12 -12.15 24.32
N THR A 417 2.99 -13.47 24.53
CA THR A 417 2.64 -14.03 25.86
C THR A 417 3.83 -14.58 26.63
N GLY A 418 4.94 -14.91 25.97
CA GLY A 418 6.08 -15.63 26.56
C GLY A 418 5.80 -17.13 26.79
N GLN A 419 4.66 -17.65 26.33
CA GLN A 419 4.32 -19.05 26.48
C GLN A 419 5.30 -19.94 25.72
N LYS A 420 5.78 -21.01 26.36
CA LYS A 420 6.64 -22.02 25.73
C LYS A 420 5.85 -23.27 25.41
N VAL A 421 6.06 -23.82 24.21
CA VAL A 421 5.36 -25.01 23.71
C VAL A 421 6.36 -25.96 23.07
N ALA A 422 6.45 -27.19 23.59
CA ALA A 422 7.30 -28.21 23.01
C ALA A 422 6.72 -28.73 21.67
N VAL A 423 7.60 -29.14 20.77
CA VAL A 423 7.21 -29.85 19.55
C VAL A 423 7.09 -31.35 19.83
N GLU A 424 5.90 -31.88 19.63
CA GLU A 424 5.62 -33.31 19.80
C GLU A 424 5.15 -33.92 18.48
N GLY A 425 5.85 -34.96 18.02
CA GLY A 425 5.53 -35.65 16.75
C GLY A 425 5.57 -34.75 15.51
N GLY A 426 6.33 -33.62 15.55
CA GLY A 426 6.39 -32.65 14.46
C GLY A 426 5.31 -31.57 14.50
N PHE A 427 4.56 -31.46 15.60
CA PHE A 427 3.46 -30.50 15.78
C PHE A 427 3.63 -29.69 17.08
N ILE A 428 3.10 -28.48 17.09
CA ILE A 428 2.81 -27.72 18.30
C ILE A 428 1.30 -27.75 18.55
N ASN A 429 0.91 -27.91 19.83
CA ASN A 429 -0.50 -27.83 20.24
C ASN A 429 -0.68 -26.59 21.11
N VAL A 430 -1.37 -25.58 20.58
CA VAL A 430 -1.49 -24.25 21.17
C VAL A 430 -2.93 -23.85 21.41
N CYS A 431 -3.17 -23.18 22.54
CA CYS A 431 -4.45 -22.55 22.84
C CYS A 431 -4.35 -21.06 22.51
N VAL A 432 -5.18 -20.59 21.59
CA VAL A 432 -5.25 -19.17 21.20
C VAL A 432 -6.50 -18.57 21.85
N GLY A 433 -6.28 -17.53 22.67
CA GLY A 433 -7.36 -16.88 23.40
C GLY A 433 -8.42 -16.25 22.49
N ALA A 434 -9.61 -16.02 23.05
CA ALA A 434 -10.71 -15.34 22.38
C ALA A 434 -10.26 -13.96 21.84
N ASN A 435 -10.66 -13.63 20.60
CA ASN A 435 -10.37 -12.35 19.94
C ASN A 435 -8.87 -11.95 20.01
N SER A 436 -7.97 -12.90 19.83
CA SER A 436 -6.55 -12.76 20.07
C SER A 436 -5.70 -13.47 19.00
N GLY A 437 -4.42 -13.55 19.24
CA GLY A 437 -3.46 -14.27 18.40
C GLY A 437 -2.07 -14.30 19.03
N GLU A 438 -1.17 -15.05 18.39
CA GLU A 438 0.21 -15.19 18.85
C GLU A 438 1.15 -15.40 17.67
N ILE A 439 2.41 -15.00 17.84
CA ILE A 439 3.50 -15.21 16.91
C ILE A 439 4.51 -16.15 17.58
N TRP A 440 4.56 -17.37 17.11
CA TRP A 440 5.40 -18.43 17.65
C TRP A 440 6.72 -18.46 16.92
N VAL A 441 7.81 -18.20 17.64
CA VAL A 441 9.18 -18.29 17.12
C VAL A 441 9.90 -19.50 17.69
N PRO A 442 10.79 -20.15 16.93
CA PRO A 442 11.58 -21.26 17.48
C PRO A 442 12.47 -20.78 18.61
N SER A 443 12.54 -21.55 19.70
CA SER A 443 13.45 -21.27 20.82
C SER A 443 14.90 -21.54 20.41
N GLU A 444 15.82 -20.63 20.70
CA GLU A 444 17.26 -20.77 20.39
C GLU A 444 17.96 -21.85 21.25
N GLU A 445 17.30 -22.39 22.29
CA GLU A 445 17.87 -23.37 23.22
C GLU A 445 17.96 -24.80 22.69
N THR A 446 17.73 -25.07 21.40
CA THR A 446 17.79 -26.45 20.88
C THR A 446 18.95 -26.71 19.94
N SER A 447 19.96 -27.34 20.53
CA SER A 447 20.88 -28.31 19.92
C SER A 447 21.50 -27.94 18.57
N VAL A 448 22.63 -27.27 18.63
CA VAL A 448 23.73 -27.61 17.72
C VAL A 448 24.13 -29.07 18.04
N PRO A 449 24.06 -30.01 17.09
CA PRO A 449 24.76 -31.26 17.27
C PRO A 449 26.24 -30.94 17.46
N GLU A 450 26.82 -31.43 18.56
CA GLU A 450 28.26 -31.38 18.78
C GLU A 450 28.98 -32.19 17.70
N THR A 451 29.17 -31.62 16.53
CA THR A 451 30.19 -32.05 15.56
C THR A 451 30.34 -30.99 14.47
N PHE A 452 31.04 -29.93 14.77
CA PHE A 452 31.92 -29.23 13.86
C PHE A 452 32.93 -28.42 14.68
N SER A 453 33.94 -29.12 15.15
CA SER A 453 35.14 -28.50 15.69
C SER A 453 35.91 -27.81 14.58
N GLU A 454 36.27 -26.58 14.85
CA GLU A 454 37.43 -25.82 14.45
C GLU A 454 38.07 -26.16 13.08
N ASN A 455 37.91 -25.27 12.13
CA ASN A 455 38.98 -24.94 11.21
C ASN A 455 39.14 -23.43 11.11
N LYS A 456 40.00 -22.91 11.96
CA LYS A 456 40.61 -21.60 11.78
C LYS A 456 41.43 -21.64 10.49
N HIS A 457 41.02 -20.89 9.50
CA HIS A 457 41.92 -20.52 8.41
C HIS A 457 42.29 -19.04 8.59
N SER A 458 43.56 -18.90 8.96
CA SER A 458 44.32 -17.66 9.01
C SER A 458 44.29 -16.94 7.65
N ILE A 459 44.02 -15.64 7.75
CA ILE A 459 44.21 -14.68 6.67
C ILE A 459 45.69 -14.59 6.35
N VAL A 460 46.05 -14.87 5.11
CA VAL A 460 47.35 -14.51 4.52
C VAL A 460 47.06 -13.42 3.48
N GLU A 461 47.62 -12.24 3.76
CA GLU A 461 47.79 -11.16 2.77
C GLU A 461 48.66 -11.62 1.61
N GLU A 462 48.21 -11.44 0.39
CA GLU A 462 49.09 -11.40 -0.78
C GLU A 462 48.80 -10.18 -1.66
N THR A 463 49.87 -9.44 -1.87
CA THR A 463 50.05 -8.31 -2.78
C THR A 463 50.16 -8.75 -4.24
N PRO A 464 49.98 -7.83 -5.20
CA PRO A 464 49.68 -8.16 -6.58
C PRO A 464 50.93 -8.39 -7.44
N VAL A 465 50.85 -9.29 -8.43
CA VAL A 465 51.81 -9.42 -9.54
C VAL A 465 51.10 -9.41 -10.88
N THR A 466 51.68 -8.63 -11.76
CA THR A 466 51.42 -8.25 -13.15
C THR A 466 51.30 -9.41 -14.15
N GLN A 467 50.49 -9.13 -15.15
CA GLN A 467 50.41 -9.53 -16.58
C GLN A 467 51.43 -10.51 -17.13
N GLU A 468 50.96 -11.49 -17.93
CA GLU A 468 51.46 -11.73 -19.28
C GLU A 468 50.47 -12.54 -20.15
N GLU A 469 50.36 -12.11 -21.40
CA GLU A 469 49.58 -12.69 -22.50
C GLU A 469 50.17 -14.03 -22.96
N VAL A 470 49.34 -14.96 -23.45
CA VAL A 470 49.65 -15.78 -24.65
C VAL A 470 48.37 -16.26 -25.34
N LYS A 471 48.44 -16.16 -26.64
CA LYS A 471 47.48 -16.36 -27.73
C LYS A 471 47.13 -17.85 -28.03
N ASN A 472 45.93 -17.98 -28.56
CA ASN A 472 45.53 -18.51 -29.89
C ASN A 472 45.10 -19.99 -30.04
N GLU A 473 44.09 -20.10 -30.91
CA GLU A 473 43.67 -21.16 -31.85
C GLU A 473 42.75 -22.24 -31.26
N GLY A 474 41.64 -22.59 -31.87
CA GLY A 474 41.03 -22.42 -33.17
C GLY A 474 39.77 -23.27 -33.26
N SER A 475 38.84 -22.74 -33.95
CA SER A 475 37.78 -23.29 -34.82
C SER A 475 37.26 -24.72 -34.63
N THR A 476 35.93 -24.91 -34.60
CA THR A 476 35.17 -25.35 -35.81
C THR A 476 33.65 -25.34 -35.56
N GLU A 477 32.96 -24.82 -36.55
CA GLU A 477 31.52 -24.87 -36.80
C GLU A 477 30.97 -26.28 -36.91
N THR A 478 29.69 -26.47 -36.57
CA THR A 478 28.75 -27.08 -37.55
C THR A 478 27.30 -26.78 -37.19
N LYS A 479 26.61 -26.38 -38.23
CA LYS A 479 25.18 -26.11 -38.44
C LYS A 479 24.31 -27.36 -38.23
N ALA A 480 23.05 -27.18 -37.85
CA ALA A 480 21.88 -27.24 -38.73
C ALA A 480 20.57 -27.54 -37.98
N THR A 481 19.59 -26.73 -38.23
CA THR A 481 18.13 -26.96 -38.15
C THR A 481 17.67 -27.95 -39.24
N PRO A 482 16.39 -28.39 -39.40
CA PRO A 482 15.11 -27.99 -38.76
C PRO A 482 14.08 -29.14 -38.58
N ALA A 483 12.95 -28.73 -37.89
CA ALA A 483 11.52 -29.08 -38.10
C ALA A 483 11.06 -30.51 -38.46
N ALA A 484 9.99 -30.91 -37.77
CA ALA A 484 8.69 -31.28 -38.36
C ALA A 484 7.63 -31.65 -37.32
N SER A 485 6.49 -31.09 -37.54
CA SER A 485 5.13 -31.35 -37.04
C SER A 485 4.66 -32.80 -37.19
N VAL A 486 3.79 -33.28 -36.27
CA VAL A 486 2.67 -34.16 -36.65
C VAL A 486 1.52 -33.99 -35.61
N GLN A 487 0.31 -33.92 -36.17
CA GLN A 487 -1.03 -33.77 -35.61
C GLN A 487 -1.58 -35.03 -34.94
N GLU A 488 -2.61 -34.74 -34.11
CA GLU A 488 -3.87 -35.48 -33.86
C GLU A 488 -3.86 -36.96 -33.47
N ALA A 489 -4.58 -37.20 -32.36
CA ALA A 489 -5.80 -38.01 -32.38
C ALA A 489 -6.56 -37.93 -31.05
N ALA A 490 -7.84 -37.61 -31.19
CA ALA A 490 -8.85 -37.66 -30.14
C ALA A 490 -9.13 -39.09 -29.66
N ASN A 491 -9.49 -39.26 -28.38
CA ASN A 491 -10.50 -40.23 -28.01
C ASN A 491 -11.24 -39.86 -26.70
N THR A 492 -12.52 -39.77 -26.85
CA THR A 492 -13.58 -39.63 -25.87
C THR A 492 -13.61 -40.77 -24.86
N LYS A 493 -13.86 -40.46 -23.59
CA LYS A 493 -14.77 -41.24 -22.73
C LYS A 493 -15.39 -40.33 -21.67
N GLU A 494 -16.73 -40.34 -21.70
CA GLU A 494 -17.64 -39.85 -20.68
C GLU A 494 -17.37 -40.54 -19.33
N ASP A 495 -17.38 -39.74 -18.26
CA ASP A 495 -17.84 -40.19 -16.96
C ASP A 495 -18.63 -39.05 -16.31
N THR A 496 -19.86 -39.37 -16.05
CA THR A 496 -20.88 -38.54 -15.40
C THR A 496 -20.59 -38.40 -13.93
N ASP A 497 -20.44 -37.18 -13.42
CA ASP A 497 -20.66 -36.89 -12.02
C ASP A 497 -21.53 -35.63 -11.88
N GLU A 498 -22.67 -35.85 -11.21
CA GLU A 498 -23.73 -34.85 -11.03
C GLU A 498 -23.28 -33.78 -10.02
N THR A 499 -23.13 -32.53 -10.50
CA THR A 499 -23.10 -31.35 -9.63
C THR A 499 -24.53 -30.84 -9.43
N PRO A 500 -24.93 -30.46 -8.22
CA PRO A 500 -26.30 -29.98 -7.97
C PRO A 500 -26.53 -28.65 -8.71
N ALA A 501 -27.64 -28.58 -9.41
CA ALA A 501 -28.12 -27.42 -10.13
C ALA A 501 -28.14 -26.17 -9.23
N SER A 502 -27.44 -25.12 -9.65
CA SER A 502 -27.62 -23.78 -9.15
C SER A 502 -29.06 -23.34 -9.46
N ALA A 503 -29.83 -23.03 -8.42
CA ALA A 503 -31.12 -22.38 -8.56
C ALA A 503 -30.95 -21.10 -9.40
N GLU A 504 -31.62 -21.03 -10.53
CA GLU A 504 -31.74 -19.78 -11.32
C GLU A 504 -32.38 -18.73 -10.42
N LYS A 505 -31.60 -17.70 -10.06
CA LYS A 505 -32.13 -16.50 -9.42
C LYS A 505 -33.01 -15.79 -10.44
N GLU A 506 -34.24 -15.43 -10.06
CA GLU A 506 -35.11 -14.59 -10.91
C GLU A 506 -34.34 -13.32 -11.34
N PRO A 507 -34.52 -12.85 -12.59
CA PRO A 507 -33.83 -11.67 -13.06
C PRO A 507 -34.25 -10.45 -12.24
N VAL A 508 -33.27 -9.79 -11.61
CA VAL A 508 -33.46 -8.56 -10.85
C VAL A 508 -33.84 -7.45 -11.83
N ASN A 509 -34.98 -6.80 -11.60
CA ASN A 509 -35.46 -5.70 -12.44
C ASN A 509 -34.75 -4.39 -12.05
N TYR A 510 -34.17 -3.70 -13.01
CA TYR A 510 -33.63 -2.35 -12.90
C TYR A 510 -34.74 -1.30 -12.95
N ASP A 511 -34.89 -0.46 -11.91
CA ASP A 511 -35.78 0.69 -11.93
C ASP A 511 -34.97 1.97 -12.31
N PRO A 512 -35.22 2.54 -13.52
CA PRO A 512 -34.50 3.74 -13.97
C PRO A 512 -34.84 5.02 -13.17
N ASN A 513 -35.86 5.00 -12.32
CA ASN A 513 -36.28 6.15 -11.49
C ASN A 513 -35.67 6.10 -10.07
N LYS A 514 -35.06 4.97 -9.68
CA LYS A 514 -34.37 4.82 -8.41
C LYS A 514 -32.99 5.49 -8.49
N ALA A 515 -32.59 6.24 -7.46
CA ALA A 515 -31.26 6.82 -7.44
C ALA A 515 -30.19 5.70 -7.37
N PRO A 516 -29.12 5.75 -8.17
CA PRO A 516 -28.11 4.68 -8.19
C PRO A 516 -27.52 4.38 -6.82
N GLU A 517 -27.41 5.37 -5.92
CA GLU A 517 -26.89 5.23 -4.56
C GLU A 517 -27.79 4.38 -3.66
N ASP A 518 -29.08 4.27 -4.00
CA ASP A 518 -30.07 3.50 -3.23
C ASP A 518 -30.32 2.10 -3.83
N MET A 519 -29.64 1.74 -4.93
CA MET A 519 -29.78 0.45 -5.61
C MET A 519 -28.90 -0.63 -4.93
N SER A 520 -29.34 -1.88 -4.99
CA SER A 520 -28.48 -3.01 -4.66
C SER A 520 -27.41 -3.26 -5.74
N ILE A 521 -26.40 -4.07 -5.42
CA ILE A 521 -25.36 -4.45 -6.39
C ILE A 521 -25.99 -5.09 -7.63
N GLU A 522 -26.93 -5.98 -7.44
CA GLU A 522 -27.64 -6.66 -8.53
C GLU A 522 -28.47 -5.70 -9.38
N GLU A 523 -29.15 -4.72 -8.75
CA GLU A 523 -29.89 -3.66 -9.46
C GLU A 523 -28.95 -2.77 -10.28
N LEU A 524 -27.79 -2.41 -9.74
CA LEU A 524 -26.75 -1.63 -10.43
C LEU A 524 -26.18 -2.40 -11.62
N GLN A 525 -25.86 -3.67 -11.45
CA GLN A 525 -25.35 -4.55 -12.51
C GLN A 525 -26.39 -4.69 -13.64
N ALA A 526 -27.67 -4.91 -13.29
CA ALA A 526 -28.77 -4.97 -14.25
C ALA A 526 -28.95 -3.63 -14.99
N GLY A 527 -28.85 -2.50 -14.29
CA GLY A 527 -28.92 -1.16 -14.86
C GLY A 527 -27.78 -0.87 -15.84
N ILE A 528 -26.56 -1.23 -15.50
CA ILE A 528 -25.39 -1.09 -16.39
C ILE A 528 -25.56 -1.91 -17.66
N LEU A 529 -25.97 -3.18 -17.53
CA LEU A 529 -26.19 -4.05 -18.68
C LEU A 529 -27.33 -3.54 -19.60
N ALA A 530 -28.39 -3.00 -18.99
CA ALA A 530 -29.49 -2.38 -19.74
C ALA A 530 -29.02 -1.13 -20.53
N LYS A 531 -28.21 -0.27 -19.92
CA LYS A 531 -27.62 0.91 -20.56
C LYS A 531 -26.62 0.52 -21.66
N MET A 532 -25.80 -0.50 -21.44
CA MET A 532 -24.88 -1.03 -22.46
C MET A 532 -25.66 -1.60 -23.67
N ALA A 533 -26.73 -2.35 -23.43
CA ALA A 533 -27.57 -2.92 -24.49
C ALA A 533 -28.25 -1.84 -25.36
N ASN A 534 -28.60 -0.70 -24.77
CA ASN A 534 -29.16 0.43 -25.53
C ASN A 534 -28.13 1.12 -26.43
N ASN A 535 -26.82 0.97 -26.12
CA ASN A 535 -25.73 1.57 -26.88
C ASN A 535 -25.05 0.61 -27.87
N GLY A 536 -25.45 -0.65 -27.90
CA GLY A 536 -24.90 -1.66 -28.81
C GLY A 536 -25.06 -3.09 -28.30
N SER A 537 -24.39 -4.05 -28.95
CA SER A 537 -24.44 -5.45 -28.52
C SER A 537 -23.55 -5.68 -27.27
N VAL A 538 -24.13 -6.33 -26.27
CA VAL A 538 -23.39 -6.71 -25.05
C VAL A 538 -22.77 -8.10 -25.23
N THR A 539 -21.46 -8.18 -25.25
CA THR A 539 -20.71 -9.46 -25.34
C THR A 539 -20.69 -10.20 -24.00
N ASP A 540 -20.43 -11.52 -24.02
CA ASP A 540 -20.34 -12.30 -22.80
C ASP A 540 -19.16 -11.85 -21.91
N GLN A 541 -18.07 -11.35 -22.51
CA GLN A 541 -16.96 -10.75 -21.77
C GLN A 541 -17.39 -9.47 -21.04
N MET A 542 -18.23 -8.62 -21.67
CA MET A 542 -18.76 -7.42 -21.03
C MET A 542 -19.69 -7.77 -19.87
N LYS A 543 -20.57 -8.77 -20.05
CA LYS A 543 -21.43 -9.25 -18.96
C LYS A 543 -20.60 -9.74 -17.80
N LYS A 544 -19.56 -10.54 -18.07
CA LYS A 544 -18.65 -11.03 -17.04
C LYS A 544 -18.01 -9.88 -16.28
N THR A 545 -17.49 -8.86 -16.96
CA THR A 545 -16.88 -7.67 -16.32
C THR A 545 -17.87 -6.95 -15.39
N VAL A 546 -19.14 -6.84 -15.77
CA VAL A 546 -20.17 -6.23 -14.93
C VAL A 546 -20.49 -7.10 -13.71
N TYR A 547 -20.65 -8.42 -13.90
CA TYR A 547 -20.98 -9.33 -12.79
C TYR A 547 -19.79 -9.59 -11.85
N ASP A 548 -18.56 -9.50 -12.34
CA ASP A 548 -17.36 -9.61 -11.51
C ASP A 548 -17.14 -8.36 -10.65
N ASN A 549 -17.78 -7.23 -10.98
CA ASN A 549 -17.72 -6.02 -10.18
C ASN A 549 -18.77 -6.06 -9.07
N ILE A 550 -18.32 -6.27 -7.84
CA ILE A 550 -19.15 -6.35 -6.63
C ILE A 550 -19.05 -5.08 -5.75
N TRP A 551 -18.43 -4.03 -6.25
CA TRP A 551 -18.23 -2.79 -5.50
C TRP A 551 -19.36 -1.80 -5.81
N HIS A 552 -20.19 -1.52 -4.79
CA HIS A 552 -21.36 -0.66 -4.92
C HIS A 552 -21.03 0.72 -5.53
N ASP A 553 -20.06 1.44 -4.98
CA ASP A 553 -19.69 2.78 -5.44
C ASP A 553 -19.10 2.78 -6.87
N SER A 554 -18.35 1.74 -7.22
CA SER A 554 -17.84 1.55 -8.57
C SER A 554 -18.99 1.35 -9.58
N LEU A 555 -19.97 0.53 -9.24
CA LEU A 555 -21.15 0.30 -10.06
C LEU A 555 -22.05 1.55 -10.14
N VAL A 556 -22.22 2.28 -9.05
CA VAL A 556 -22.93 3.58 -9.03
C VAL A 556 -22.28 4.56 -10.01
N ASN A 557 -20.96 4.72 -9.92
CA ASN A 557 -20.23 5.62 -10.82
C ASN A 557 -20.30 5.15 -12.28
N TRP A 558 -20.21 3.84 -12.50
CA TRP A 558 -20.35 3.25 -13.84
C TRP A 558 -21.74 3.49 -14.43
N LEU A 559 -22.81 3.22 -13.66
CA LEU A 559 -24.18 3.46 -14.12
C LEU A 559 -24.43 4.94 -14.42
N LYS A 560 -23.88 5.86 -13.62
CA LYS A 560 -23.96 7.30 -13.86
C LYS A 560 -23.21 7.77 -15.10
N SER A 561 -22.17 7.05 -15.53
CA SER A 561 -21.37 7.40 -16.71
C SER A 561 -22.13 7.22 -18.05
N PHE A 562 -23.23 6.50 -18.04
CA PHE A 562 -24.11 6.33 -19.23
C PHE A 562 -25.10 7.50 -19.39
N ARG A 563 -24.62 8.73 -19.41
CA ARG A 563 -25.43 9.93 -19.67
C ARG A 563 -25.54 10.24 -21.15
#